data_fd9b00c1dddfe020efce294f33fa9a79
#
_entry.id   fd9b00c1dddfe020efce294f33fa9a79
#
_cell.length_a   1.000
_cell.length_b   1.000
_cell.length_c   1.000
_cell.angle_alpha   90.00
_cell.angle_beta   90.00
_cell.angle_gamma   90.00
#
_symmetry.space_group_name_H-M   'P 1'
#
loop_
_entity.id
_entity.type
_entity.pdbx_description
1 polymer ?
#
loop_
_entity_poly.entity_id
_entity_poly.type
_entity_poly.pdbx_seq_one_letter_code
_entity_poly.pdbx_strand_id
1 'polypeptide(L)'
;EGVLVTVSGNGFTAQRITDETGTAADLSIEAPSCALSLQEDNTIRPYAVVDLTAAKAGFRTVRIQGVQIFAGQVTLAQPEMIPETEEDRDVVNPPIVIPEHSLFTGDGGSGPDPMENCVPRVLDRVIIPKNITVHLGKPAASARNVTVSFRDYIANVASSEVYPTWPEQALRANIHCQISLAL
;
A
#
# COMPACT_ATOMS: atom_id res chain seq x y z
N GLU A 1 19.29 -4.71 15.62
CA GLU A 1 19.68 -5.90 16.39
C GLU A 1 18.93 -5.96 17.72
N GLY A 2 18.47 -7.18 18.12
CA GLY A 2 17.86 -7.43 19.43
C GLY A 2 16.47 -6.80 19.63
N VAL A 3 15.74 -6.48 18.58
CA VAL A 3 14.34 -6.04 18.64
C VAL A 3 13.44 -7.27 18.75
N LEU A 4 12.58 -7.31 19.76
CA LEU A 4 11.54 -8.32 19.86
C LEU A 4 10.39 -7.95 18.93
N VAL A 5 10.18 -8.77 17.91
CA VAL A 5 9.06 -8.66 16.97
C VAL A 5 8.00 -9.68 17.34
N THR A 6 6.81 -9.23 17.66
CA THR A 6 5.63 -10.08 17.93
C THR A 6 4.63 -9.89 16.80
N VAL A 7 4.21 -10.97 16.20
CA VAL A 7 3.14 -11.00 15.18
C VAL A 7 1.98 -11.78 15.73
N SER A 8 0.78 -11.23 15.71
CA SER A 8 -0.44 -11.85 16.24
C SER A 8 -1.66 -11.55 15.36
N GLY A 9 -2.56 -12.49 15.26
CA GLY A 9 -3.81 -12.37 14.48
C GLY A 9 -4.14 -13.67 13.77
N ASN A 10 -5.37 -13.80 13.26
CA ASN A 10 -5.83 -14.99 12.55
C ASN A 10 -5.58 -16.31 13.29
N GLY A 11 -5.73 -16.33 14.64
CA GLY A 11 -5.42 -17.50 15.46
C GLY A 11 -3.94 -17.84 15.61
N PHE A 12 -3.05 -16.98 15.12
CA PHE A 12 -1.60 -17.14 15.11
C PHE A 12 -0.94 -16.14 16.05
N THR A 13 0.12 -16.57 16.74
CA THR A 13 1.00 -15.68 17.49
C THR A 13 2.42 -16.25 17.42
N ALA A 14 3.36 -15.43 17.03
CA ALA A 14 4.79 -15.80 17.01
C ALA A 14 5.66 -14.62 17.41
N GLN A 15 6.86 -14.93 17.89
CA GLN A 15 7.86 -13.96 18.27
C GLN A 15 9.18 -14.27 17.57
N ARG A 16 9.91 -13.24 17.19
CA ARG A 16 11.26 -13.31 16.65
C ARG A 16 12.10 -12.19 17.26
N ILE A 17 13.40 -12.40 17.29
CA ILE A 17 14.37 -11.37 17.67
C ILE A 17 15.18 -11.03 16.43
N THR A 18 15.38 -9.76 16.15
CA THR A 18 16.20 -9.33 15.01
C THR A 18 17.66 -9.59 15.23
N ASP A 19 18.34 -10.02 14.17
CA ASP A 19 19.77 -10.26 14.11
C ASP A 19 20.61 -8.96 14.07
N GLU A 20 21.91 -9.10 13.81
CA GLU A 20 22.87 -7.99 13.70
C GLU A 20 22.55 -7.02 12.56
N THR A 21 21.87 -7.48 11.51
CA THR A 21 21.44 -6.66 10.38
C THR A 21 20.11 -5.95 10.64
N GLY A 22 19.44 -6.25 11.75
CA GLY A 22 18.11 -5.75 12.07
C GLY A 22 16.98 -6.57 11.42
N THR A 23 17.31 -7.74 10.83
CA THR A 23 16.36 -8.62 10.17
C THR A 23 15.84 -9.68 11.13
N ALA A 24 14.54 -9.92 11.14
CA ALA A 24 13.92 -11.05 11.82
C ALA A 24 13.75 -12.22 10.84
N ALA A 25 13.90 -13.44 11.35
CA ALA A 25 13.67 -14.64 10.54
C ALA A 25 12.22 -14.69 10.05
N ASP A 26 12.03 -15.20 8.84
CA ASP A 26 10.72 -15.32 8.19
C ASP A 26 9.69 -16.06 9.05
N LEU A 27 8.45 -15.64 8.92
CA LEU A 27 7.28 -16.27 9.53
C LEU A 27 6.35 -16.76 8.42
N SER A 28 5.99 -18.03 8.49
CA SER A 28 4.96 -18.58 7.61
C SER A 28 3.60 -18.48 8.29
N ILE A 29 2.66 -17.79 7.65
CA ILE A 29 1.32 -17.52 8.16
C ILE A 29 0.33 -18.06 7.14
N GLU A 30 -0.65 -18.86 7.60
CA GLU A 30 -1.71 -19.35 6.73
C GLU A 30 -2.61 -18.19 6.27
N ALA A 31 -2.85 -18.13 4.97
CA ALA A 31 -3.72 -17.15 4.35
C ALA A 31 -4.70 -17.82 3.39
N PRO A 32 -5.90 -17.28 3.19
CA PRO A 32 -6.85 -17.76 2.21
C PRO A 32 -6.25 -17.83 0.81
N SER A 33 -6.75 -18.76 -0.02
CA SER A 33 -6.25 -18.95 -1.38
C SER A 33 -6.37 -17.67 -2.22
N CYS A 34 -5.34 -17.35 -3.00
CA CYS A 34 -5.38 -16.26 -3.96
C CYS A 34 -6.45 -16.44 -5.06
N ALA A 35 -6.91 -17.67 -5.30
CA ALA A 35 -7.99 -17.92 -6.23
C ALA A 35 -9.32 -17.24 -5.84
N LEU A 36 -9.49 -16.92 -4.54
CA LEU A 36 -10.66 -16.19 -4.07
C LEU A 36 -10.73 -14.76 -4.62
N SER A 37 -9.59 -14.12 -4.85
CA SER A 37 -9.55 -12.77 -5.42
C SER A 37 -9.95 -12.71 -6.90
N LEU A 38 -10.02 -13.85 -7.58
CA LEU A 38 -10.41 -13.98 -8.98
C LEU A 38 -11.90 -14.32 -9.17
N GLN A 39 -12.66 -14.49 -8.09
CA GLN A 39 -14.08 -14.82 -8.13
C GLN A 39 -14.90 -13.51 -8.05
N GLU A 40 -15.73 -13.24 -9.04
CA GLU A 40 -16.53 -12.01 -9.15
C GLU A 40 -17.46 -11.77 -7.93
N ASP A 41 -18.02 -12.83 -7.37
CA ASP A 41 -18.96 -12.75 -6.23
C ASP A 41 -18.32 -13.18 -4.90
N ASN A 42 -17.01 -13.04 -4.76
CA ASN A 42 -16.33 -13.47 -3.56
C ASN A 42 -16.67 -12.57 -2.36
N THR A 43 -17.26 -13.15 -1.33
CA THR A 43 -17.54 -12.51 -0.04
C THR A 43 -16.50 -12.85 1.03
N ILE A 44 -15.54 -13.72 0.72
CA ILE A 44 -14.49 -14.14 1.64
C ILE A 44 -13.25 -13.29 1.40
N ARG A 45 -12.71 -12.69 2.45
CA ARG A 45 -11.46 -11.92 2.40
C ARG A 45 -10.32 -12.80 1.85
N PRO A 46 -9.66 -12.41 0.72
CA PRO A 46 -8.63 -13.23 0.08
C PRO A 46 -7.26 -13.11 0.72
N TYR A 47 -7.16 -12.62 1.94
CA TYR A 47 -5.94 -12.47 2.71
C TYR A 47 -6.19 -12.64 4.21
N ALA A 48 -5.17 -13.01 4.95
CA ALA A 48 -5.20 -12.96 6.41
C ALA A 48 -4.76 -11.58 6.91
N VAL A 49 -5.15 -11.21 8.12
CA VAL A 49 -4.77 -9.96 8.76
C VAL A 49 -4.08 -10.26 10.08
N VAL A 50 -2.93 -9.65 10.29
CA VAL A 50 -2.17 -9.74 11.53
C VAL A 50 -1.70 -8.37 12.00
N ASP A 51 -1.44 -8.26 13.30
CA ASP A 51 -0.82 -7.10 13.91
C ASP A 51 0.65 -7.40 14.23
N LEU A 52 1.50 -6.41 14.06
CA LEU A 52 2.92 -6.49 14.35
C LEU A 52 3.27 -5.50 15.46
N THR A 53 4.05 -5.96 16.43
CA THR A 53 4.63 -5.11 17.46
C THR A 53 6.14 -5.30 17.48
N ALA A 54 6.90 -4.22 17.38
CA ALA A 54 8.35 -4.21 17.52
C ALA A 54 8.73 -3.45 18.79
N ALA A 55 9.45 -4.13 19.69
CA ALA A 55 9.80 -3.58 20.99
C ALA A 55 11.28 -3.86 21.34
N LYS A 56 11.95 -2.86 21.89
CA LYS A 56 13.31 -2.97 22.43
C LYS A 56 13.47 -1.95 23.56
N ALA A 57 14.19 -2.34 24.62
CA ALA A 57 14.49 -1.43 25.73
C ALA A 57 15.25 -0.19 25.23
N GLY A 58 14.84 1.00 25.67
CA GLY A 58 15.38 2.30 25.26
C GLY A 58 14.91 2.79 23.88
N PHE A 59 13.92 2.14 23.30
CA PHE A 59 13.28 2.55 22.04
C PHE A 59 11.76 2.59 22.19
N ARG A 60 11.12 3.49 21.46
CA ARG A 60 9.66 3.55 21.37
C ARG A 60 9.12 2.28 20.73
N THR A 61 8.12 1.68 21.35
CA THR A 61 7.42 0.52 20.78
C THR A 61 6.65 0.94 19.55
N VAL A 62 6.88 0.25 18.43
CA VAL A 62 6.12 0.43 17.20
C VAL A 62 5.06 -0.65 17.09
N ARG A 63 3.82 -0.24 16.78
CA ARG A 63 2.69 -1.14 16.53
C ARG A 63 2.15 -0.87 15.14
N ILE A 64 1.99 -1.93 14.34
CA ILE A 64 1.37 -1.87 13.02
C ILE A 64 0.16 -2.80 13.05
N GLN A 65 -1.02 -2.26 12.80
CA GLN A 65 -2.28 -3.00 12.80
C GLN A 65 -2.79 -3.17 11.38
N GLY A 66 -3.38 -4.32 11.10
CA GLY A 66 -3.99 -4.58 9.80
C GLY A 66 -3.01 -5.03 8.72
N VAL A 67 -1.86 -5.62 9.07
CA VAL A 67 -0.91 -6.14 8.07
C VAL A 67 -1.55 -7.28 7.29
N GLN A 68 -1.64 -7.15 5.99
CA GLN A 68 -2.29 -8.09 5.10
C GLN A 68 -1.30 -9.14 4.60
N ILE A 69 -1.66 -10.41 4.73
CA ILE A 69 -0.86 -11.56 4.33
C ILE A 69 -1.58 -12.31 3.20
N PHE A 70 -0.97 -12.32 2.03
CA PHE A 70 -1.51 -12.99 0.84
C PHE A 70 -0.83 -14.34 0.63
N ALA A 71 -1.61 -15.35 0.23
CA ALA A 71 -1.08 -16.69 -0.04
C ALA A 71 -0.01 -16.67 -1.14
N GLY A 72 1.13 -17.29 -0.87
CA GLY A 72 2.24 -17.39 -1.81
C GLY A 72 3.02 -16.08 -2.04
N GLN A 73 2.77 -15.05 -1.22
CA GLN A 73 3.48 -13.76 -1.30
C GLN A 73 4.29 -13.50 -0.03
N VAL A 74 5.33 -12.68 -0.18
CA VAL A 74 6.13 -12.20 0.95
C VAL A 74 5.67 -10.79 1.29
N THR A 75 5.19 -10.60 2.53
CA THR A 75 4.88 -9.27 3.07
C THR A 75 6.08 -8.77 3.86
N LEU A 76 6.59 -7.60 3.51
CA LEU A 76 7.70 -6.94 4.19
C LEU A 76 7.16 -5.82 5.09
N ALA A 77 7.56 -5.82 6.36
CA ALA A 77 7.31 -4.75 7.30
C ALA A 77 8.65 -4.21 7.82
N GLN A 78 8.91 -2.94 7.61
CA GLN A 78 10.18 -2.29 7.98
C GLN A 78 9.92 -1.10 8.92
N PRO A 79 9.51 -1.35 10.19
CA PRO A 79 9.31 -0.28 11.14
C PRO A 79 10.64 0.35 11.54
N GLU A 80 10.68 1.67 11.59
CA GLU A 80 11.80 2.42 12.12
C GLU A 80 11.72 2.46 13.66
N MET A 81 12.81 2.06 14.32
CA MET A 81 12.92 2.10 15.78
C MET A 81 13.53 3.44 16.22
N ILE A 82 12.74 4.26 16.89
CA ILE A 82 13.13 5.59 17.38
C ILE A 82 13.59 5.45 18.85
N PRO A 83 14.78 5.95 19.23
CA PRO A 83 15.21 5.96 20.62
C PRO A 83 14.18 6.70 21.50
N GLU A 84 13.91 6.16 22.68
CA GLU A 84 13.04 6.78 23.68
C GLU A 84 13.81 7.86 24.44
N THR A 85 13.20 9.05 24.57
CA THR A 85 13.72 10.15 25.41
C THR A 85 13.02 10.14 26.77
N GLU A 86 13.58 10.87 27.76
CA GLU A 86 12.95 10.99 29.09
C GLU A 86 11.52 11.57 29.01
N GLU A 87 11.29 12.46 28.04
CA GLU A 87 10.00 13.12 27.80
C GLU A 87 8.96 12.16 27.18
N ASP A 88 9.41 11.06 26.56
CA ASP A 88 8.56 10.13 25.83
C ASP A 88 8.04 8.95 26.69
N ARG A 89 8.51 8.80 27.92
CA ARG A 89 8.20 7.62 28.77
C ARG A 89 6.72 7.44 29.05
N ASP A 90 5.97 8.54 29.04
CA ASP A 90 4.52 8.53 29.27
C ASP A 90 3.69 8.69 27.98
N VAL A 91 4.35 8.79 26.82
CA VAL A 91 3.69 8.98 25.52
C VAL A 91 3.36 7.62 24.89
N VAL A 92 2.09 7.32 24.82
CA VAL A 92 1.63 6.14 24.06
C VAL A 92 1.71 6.45 22.56
N ASN A 93 2.64 5.81 21.85
CA ASN A 93 2.68 5.92 20.39
C ASN A 93 1.42 5.30 19.79
N PRO A 94 0.67 6.06 18.97
CA PRO A 94 -0.48 5.51 18.27
C PRO A 94 -0.01 4.40 17.31
N PRO A 95 -0.82 3.35 17.09
CA PRO A 95 -0.49 2.33 16.11
C PRO A 95 -0.54 2.91 14.69
N ILE A 96 0.33 2.42 13.82
CA ILE A 96 0.21 2.60 12.38
C ILE A 96 -0.90 1.66 11.92
N VAL A 97 -1.99 2.20 11.38
CA VAL A 97 -3.12 1.40 10.93
C VAL A 97 -3.08 1.26 9.40
N ILE A 98 -3.02 0.03 8.93
CA ILE A 98 -3.16 -0.28 7.50
C ILE A 98 -4.66 -0.53 7.25
N PRO A 99 -5.33 0.31 6.45
CA PRO A 99 -6.75 0.14 6.18
C PRO A 99 -7.02 -1.13 5.37
N GLU A 100 -8.23 -1.68 5.52
CA GLU A 100 -8.66 -2.80 4.71
C GLU A 100 -8.75 -2.43 3.22
N HIS A 101 -8.61 -3.44 2.38
CA HIS A 101 -8.66 -3.28 0.94
C HIS A 101 -10.10 -2.99 0.47
N SER A 102 -10.32 -1.88 -0.25
CA SER A 102 -11.65 -1.46 -0.71
C SER A 102 -12.24 -2.31 -1.85
N LEU A 103 -11.42 -3.16 -2.48
CA LEU A 103 -11.85 -4.06 -3.57
C LEU A 103 -12.55 -5.34 -3.06
N PHE A 104 -12.68 -5.48 -1.75
CA PHE A 104 -13.33 -6.62 -1.13
C PHE A 104 -14.74 -6.22 -0.66
N THR A 105 -15.78 -6.89 -1.16
CA THR A 105 -17.20 -6.62 -0.84
C THR A 105 -17.73 -7.47 0.31
N GLY A 106 -16.88 -8.15 1.07
CA GLY A 106 -17.26 -8.93 2.24
C GLY A 106 -17.63 -8.06 3.45
N ASP A 107 -18.39 -8.65 4.36
CA ASP A 107 -19.02 -8.05 5.54
C ASP A 107 -17.99 -7.64 6.63
N GLY A 108 -17.08 -6.76 6.31
CA GLY A 108 -15.95 -6.39 7.15
C GLY A 108 -15.59 -4.93 7.12
N GLY A 109 -16.41 -4.11 7.73
CA GLY A 109 -16.02 -2.75 8.08
C GLY A 109 -16.76 -1.65 7.37
N SER A 110 -17.71 -1.10 8.07
CA SER A 110 -18.37 0.18 7.79
C SER A 110 -17.38 1.36 7.92
N GLY A 111 -16.43 1.43 6.99
CA GLY A 111 -15.84 2.72 6.66
C GLY A 111 -16.77 3.38 5.63
N PRO A 112 -16.95 4.70 5.63
CA PRO A 112 -17.69 5.35 4.55
C PRO A 112 -16.99 5.01 3.25
N ASP A 113 -17.71 4.30 2.37
CA ASP A 113 -17.22 3.97 1.03
C ASP A 113 -16.99 5.30 0.29
N PRO A 114 -15.73 5.67 -0.03
CA PRO A 114 -15.48 6.89 -0.80
C PRO A 114 -16.10 6.83 -2.20
N MET A 115 -16.63 5.67 -2.61
CA MET A 115 -17.21 5.44 -3.92
C MET A 115 -18.75 5.45 -3.95
N GLU A 116 -19.44 5.67 -2.83
CA GLU A 116 -20.92 5.68 -2.78
C GLU A 116 -21.57 6.72 -3.72
N ASN A 117 -20.78 7.65 -4.28
CA ASN A 117 -21.20 8.61 -5.29
C ASN A 117 -20.49 8.48 -6.65
N CYS A 118 -19.66 7.47 -6.85
CA CYS A 118 -19.05 7.20 -8.15
C CYS A 118 -19.96 6.34 -9.00
N VAL A 119 -20.81 6.97 -9.79
CA VAL A 119 -21.51 6.27 -10.88
C VAL A 119 -20.47 5.89 -11.92
N PRO A 120 -20.25 4.57 -12.19
CA PRO A 120 -19.31 4.15 -13.22
C PRO A 120 -19.72 4.79 -14.54
N ARG A 121 -18.90 5.70 -15.05
CA ARG A 121 -19.13 6.31 -16.35
C ARG A 121 -18.46 5.46 -17.41
N VAL A 122 -19.19 4.57 -18.01
CA VAL A 122 -18.74 3.84 -19.18
C VAL A 122 -18.67 4.82 -20.35
N LEU A 123 -17.48 5.03 -20.88
CA LEU A 123 -17.29 5.82 -22.09
C LEU A 123 -17.55 4.93 -23.30
N ASP A 124 -18.41 5.37 -24.22
CA ASP A 124 -18.68 4.67 -25.48
C ASP A 124 -17.43 4.50 -26.35
N ARG A 125 -16.42 5.35 -26.11
CA ARG A 125 -15.13 5.29 -26.78
C ARG A 125 -14.05 5.97 -25.93
N VAL A 126 -12.84 5.50 -26.04
CA VAL A 126 -11.67 6.17 -25.47
C VAL A 126 -11.33 7.41 -26.31
N ILE A 127 -11.29 8.57 -25.67
CA ILE A 127 -10.88 9.84 -26.29
C ILE A 127 -9.56 10.26 -25.66
N ILE A 128 -8.48 10.15 -26.42
CA ILE A 128 -7.17 10.63 -26.00
C ILE A 128 -7.04 12.11 -26.40
N PRO A 129 -6.89 13.04 -25.42
CA PRO A 129 -6.75 14.46 -25.72
C PRO A 129 -5.40 14.73 -26.40
N LYS A 130 -5.34 15.77 -27.23
CA LYS A 130 -4.05 16.22 -27.78
C LYS A 130 -3.15 16.83 -26.71
N ASN A 131 -3.73 17.59 -25.81
CA ASN A 131 -3.04 18.34 -24.77
C ASN A 131 -3.66 18.08 -23.40
N ILE A 132 -2.86 18.23 -22.37
CA ILE A 132 -3.26 18.19 -20.97
C ILE A 132 -2.73 19.44 -20.25
N THR A 133 -3.48 19.96 -19.30
CA THR A 133 -3.06 21.09 -18.47
C THR A 133 -2.55 20.54 -17.13
N VAL A 134 -1.30 20.80 -16.84
CA VAL A 134 -0.61 20.37 -15.62
C VAL A 134 -0.48 21.54 -14.66
N HIS A 135 -0.95 21.35 -13.43
CA HIS A 135 -0.73 22.28 -12.33
C HIS A 135 0.63 22.00 -11.68
N LEU A 136 1.55 22.99 -11.69
CA LEU A 136 2.94 22.81 -11.23
C LEU A 136 3.10 22.93 -9.70
N GLY A 137 2.09 22.57 -8.92
CA GLY A 137 2.12 22.66 -7.46
C GLY A 137 1.19 21.68 -6.79
N LYS A 138 1.09 21.79 -5.46
CA LYS A 138 0.08 21.02 -4.71
C LYS A 138 -1.32 21.41 -5.16
N PRO A 139 -2.31 20.52 -5.13
CA PRO A 139 -3.65 20.78 -5.67
C PRO A 139 -4.33 22.06 -5.19
N ALA A 140 -4.08 22.49 -3.96
CA ALA A 140 -4.65 23.70 -3.36
C ALA A 140 -3.70 24.90 -3.37
N ALA A 141 -2.51 24.79 -3.94
CA ALA A 141 -1.54 25.89 -3.96
C ALA A 141 -1.77 26.82 -5.16
N SER A 142 -1.46 28.11 -4.98
CA SER A 142 -1.37 29.05 -6.10
C SER A 142 -0.09 28.74 -6.89
N ALA A 143 -0.23 27.98 -7.97
CA ALA A 143 0.89 27.64 -8.85
C ALA A 143 0.48 27.79 -10.33
N ARG A 144 1.50 27.87 -11.19
CA ARG A 144 1.27 28.04 -12.63
C ARG A 144 0.75 26.77 -13.27
N ASN A 145 -0.25 26.92 -14.15
CA ASN A 145 -0.69 25.87 -15.05
C ASN A 145 0.08 25.92 -16.36
N VAL A 146 0.49 24.75 -16.85
CA VAL A 146 1.19 24.59 -18.13
C VAL A 146 0.45 23.57 -18.98
N THR A 147 0.17 23.94 -20.22
CA THR A 147 -0.43 23.03 -21.19
C THR A 147 0.67 22.38 -22.01
N VAL A 148 0.71 21.05 -22.02
CA VAL A 148 1.68 20.25 -22.76
C VAL A 148 0.97 19.22 -23.62
N SER A 149 1.65 18.64 -24.61
CA SER A 149 1.06 17.53 -25.35
C SER A 149 0.83 16.34 -24.43
N PHE A 150 -0.28 15.62 -24.62
CA PHE A 150 -0.61 14.45 -23.80
C PHE A 150 0.48 13.37 -23.93
N ARG A 151 1.04 13.20 -25.13
CA ARG A 151 2.14 12.28 -25.38
C ARG A 151 3.39 12.62 -24.57
N ASP A 152 3.81 13.91 -24.56
CA ASP A 152 4.99 14.32 -23.83
C ASP A 152 4.79 14.23 -22.32
N TYR A 153 3.57 14.50 -21.85
CA TYR A 153 3.19 14.30 -20.46
C TYR A 153 3.35 12.82 -20.05
N ILE A 154 2.76 11.89 -20.80
CA ILE A 154 2.87 10.45 -20.51
C ILE A 154 4.32 9.97 -20.61
N ALA A 155 5.07 10.43 -21.61
CA ALA A 155 6.49 10.08 -21.74
C ALA A 155 7.31 10.57 -20.53
N ASN A 156 7.06 11.75 -20.02
CA ASN A 156 7.72 12.31 -18.84
C ASN A 156 7.37 11.52 -17.57
N VAL A 157 6.09 11.21 -17.35
CA VAL A 157 5.64 10.42 -16.20
C VAL A 157 6.24 9.01 -16.26
N ALA A 158 6.16 8.35 -17.41
CA ALA A 158 6.71 7.01 -17.59
C ALA A 158 8.23 6.96 -17.33
N SER A 159 8.98 7.93 -17.84
CA SER A 159 10.43 7.98 -17.61
C SER A 159 10.84 8.24 -16.16
N SER A 160 9.91 8.74 -15.34
CA SER A 160 10.12 8.97 -13.91
C SER A 160 9.80 7.74 -13.05
N GLU A 161 8.99 6.80 -13.57
CA GLU A 161 8.49 5.66 -12.80
C GLU A 161 9.13 4.33 -13.19
N VAL A 162 9.51 4.16 -14.46
CA VAL A 162 10.03 2.89 -14.98
C VAL A 162 11.34 3.06 -15.72
N TYR A 163 12.21 2.06 -15.63
CA TYR A 163 13.47 2.06 -16.35
C TYR A 163 13.28 1.51 -17.78
N PRO A 164 13.93 2.09 -18.79
CA PRO A 164 13.83 1.64 -20.19
C PRO A 164 14.35 0.22 -20.43
N THR A 165 15.09 -0.33 -19.44
CA THR A 165 15.61 -1.70 -19.46
C THR A 165 14.62 -2.75 -19.01
N TRP A 166 13.44 -2.35 -18.53
CA TRP A 166 12.41 -3.30 -18.14
C TRP A 166 11.84 -4.04 -19.35
N PRO A 167 11.28 -5.26 -19.16
CA PRO A 167 10.63 -5.99 -20.24
C PRO A 167 9.54 -5.14 -20.91
N GLU A 168 9.46 -5.20 -22.24
CA GLU A 168 8.54 -4.38 -23.04
C GLU A 168 7.09 -4.48 -22.55
N GLN A 169 6.64 -5.68 -22.16
CA GLN A 169 5.28 -5.90 -21.68
C GLN A 169 5.01 -5.17 -20.35
N ALA A 170 6.02 -5.08 -19.46
CA ALA A 170 5.91 -4.34 -18.23
C ALA A 170 5.84 -2.82 -18.47
N LEU A 171 6.64 -2.32 -19.42
CA LEU A 171 6.59 -0.91 -19.83
C LEU A 171 5.23 -0.57 -20.43
N ARG A 172 4.70 -1.41 -21.32
CA ARG A 172 3.37 -1.23 -21.91
C ARG A 172 2.26 -1.21 -20.87
N ALA A 173 2.27 -2.16 -19.94
CA ALA A 173 1.28 -2.23 -18.86
C ALA A 173 1.29 -0.97 -18.00
N ASN A 174 2.48 -0.52 -17.57
CA ASN A 174 2.63 0.70 -16.78
C ASN A 174 2.11 1.94 -17.55
N ILE A 175 2.48 2.11 -18.82
CA ILE A 175 2.03 3.22 -19.66
C ILE A 175 0.50 3.21 -19.82
N HIS A 176 -0.13 2.03 -20.00
CA HIS A 176 -1.59 1.94 -20.06
C HIS A 176 -2.26 2.37 -18.75
N CYS A 177 -1.69 2.00 -17.59
CA CYS A 177 -2.18 2.45 -16.30
C CYS A 177 -2.08 3.98 -16.16
N GLN A 178 -0.96 4.57 -16.58
CA GLN A 178 -0.76 6.04 -16.54
C GLN A 178 -1.74 6.77 -17.44
N ILE A 179 -1.98 6.27 -18.65
CA ILE A 179 -2.99 6.82 -19.58
C ILE A 179 -4.37 6.77 -18.93
N SER A 180 -4.75 5.63 -18.34
CA SER A 180 -6.05 5.45 -17.71
C SER A 180 -6.25 6.34 -16.47
N LEU A 181 -5.16 6.63 -15.75
CA LEU A 181 -5.21 7.55 -14.60
C LEU A 181 -5.32 9.01 -15.02
N ALA A 182 -4.79 9.39 -16.19
CA ALA A 182 -4.76 10.76 -16.67
C ALA A 182 -6.01 11.17 -17.48
N LEU A 183 -6.87 10.20 -17.86
CA LEU A 183 -8.13 10.40 -18.61
C LEU A 183 -9.33 10.46 -17.68
#